data_a43b5c1f3cfb40fca6c8cda7c915536a
#
_entry.id   a43b5c1f3cfb40fca6c8cda7c915536a
#
_cell.length_a   1.000
_cell.length_b   1.000
_cell.length_c   1.000
_cell.angle_alpha   90.00
_cell.angle_beta   90.00
_cell.angle_gamma   90.00
#
_symmetry.space_group_name_H-M   'P 1'
#
loop_
_entity.id
_entity.type
_entity.pdbx_description
1 polymer ?
#
loop_
_entity_poly.entity_id
_entity_poly.type
_entity_poly.pdbx_seq_one_letter_code
_entity_poly.pdbx_strand_id
1 'polypeptide(L)'
;MHIAFETPNQPEVISLIADLDAYQLTLYPPELVYALDLPSLMEPHVKFAVAREGGASGKIVGCCAIVLSPEYGEIKRLYVDPAGRGKGTGRGLLSLLEKAALEAGCAQMVLETGPSQPEAMGLYERHGFQRCGAFGDYPDDPMSVFMRKDLVNT
;
A
#
# COMPACT_ATOMS: atom_id res chain seq x y z
N MET A 1 -14.05 1.21 -12.12
CA MET A 1 -12.75 1.63 -11.54
C MET A 1 -11.62 1.11 -12.40
N HIS A 2 -10.75 1.98 -12.87
CA HIS A 2 -9.59 1.58 -13.65
C HIS A 2 -8.37 1.54 -12.74
N ILE A 3 -7.76 0.36 -12.61
CA ILE A 3 -6.60 0.15 -11.72
C ILE A 3 -5.43 -0.37 -12.56
N ALA A 4 -4.32 0.35 -12.53
CA ALA A 4 -3.15 0.01 -13.34
C ALA A 4 -1.87 0.57 -12.72
N PHE A 5 -0.72 0.05 -13.14
CA PHE A 5 0.57 0.63 -12.78
C PHE A 5 0.79 1.93 -13.54
N GLU A 6 1.20 2.97 -12.81
CA GLU A 6 1.55 4.27 -13.38
C GLU A 6 2.70 4.87 -12.58
N THR A 7 3.39 5.85 -13.17
CA THR A 7 4.42 6.55 -12.43
C THR A 7 3.82 7.34 -11.26
N PRO A 8 4.47 7.33 -10.09
CA PRO A 8 4.03 8.20 -8.99
C PRO A 8 4.37 9.67 -9.22
N ASN A 9 5.22 9.99 -10.20
CA ASN A 9 5.62 11.37 -10.49
C ASN A 9 4.57 12.08 -11.36
N GLN A 10 3.40 12.30 -10.77
CA GLN A 10 2.26 12.99 -11.36
C GLN A 10 1.68 13.95 -10.33
N PRO A 11 1.25 15.16 -10.71
CA PRO A 11 0.70 16.12 -9.74
C PRO A 11 -0.46 15.56 -8.90
N GLU A 12 -1.35 14.79 -9.53
CA GLU A 12 -2.49 14.17 -8.82
C GLU A 12 -2.06 13.14 -7.79
N VAL A 13 -1.01 12.35 -8.11
CA VAL A 13 -0.47 11.36 -7.17
C VAL A 13 0.25 12.06 -6.02
N ILE A 14 1.05 13.07 -6.32
CA ILE A 14 1.77 13.85 -5.31
C ILE A 14 0.79 14.48 -4.32
N SER A 15 -0.32 15.02 -4.83
CA SER A 15 -1.39 15.59 -4.00
C SER A 15 -2.05 14.52 -3.12
N LEU A 16 -2.33 13.35 -3.68
CA LEU A 16 -2.96 12.24 -2.94
C LEU A 16 -2.04 11.74 -1.82
N ILE A 17 -0.75 11.61 -2.10
CA ILE A 17 0.24 11.20 -1.10
C ILE A 17 0.37 12.25 0.02
N ALA A 18 0.28 13.54 -0.33
CA ALA A 18 0.30 14.61 0.66
C ALA A 18 -0.91 14.50 1.61
N ASP A 19 -2.08 14.13 1.08
CA ASP A 19 -3.28 13.91 1.89
C ASP A 19 -3.07 12.73 2.84
N LEU A 20 -2.45 11.65 2.38
CA LEU A 20 -2.12 10.49 3.22
C LEU A 20 -1.15 10.89 4.33
N ASP A 21 -0.09 11.63 4.01
CA ASP A 21 0.89 12.08 5.00
C ASP A 21 0.22 12.93 6.08
N ALA A 22 -0.63 13.87 5.67
CA ALA A 22 -1.37 14.72 6.60
C ALA A 22 -2.26 13.89 7.52
N TYR A 23 -2.97 12.90 6.98
CA TYR A 23 -3.83 12.02 7.75
C TYR A 23 -3.02 11.22 8.79
N GLN A 24 -1.91 10.62 8.39
CA GLN A 24 -1.09 9.82 9.29
C GLN A 24 -0.50 10.67 10.43
N LEU A 25 -0.13 11.91 10.16
CA LEU A 25 0.40 12.82 11.18
C LEU A 25 -0.67 13.27 12.18
N THR A 26 -1.96 13.10 11.88
CA THR A 26 -3.02 13.31 12.88
C THR A 26 -3.13 12.14 13.86
N LEU A 27 -2.60 10.96 13.50
CA LEU A 27 -2.72 9.73 14.29
C LEU A 27 -1.44 9.35 15.02
N TYR A 28 -0.29 9.69 14.45
CA TYR A 28 1.01 9.23 14.95
C TYR A 28 2.04 10.36 14.95
N PRO A 29 3.03 10.34 15.88
CA PRO A 29 4.15 11.29 15.79
C PRO A 29 5.00 10.98 14.54
N PRO A 30 5.72 11.99 14.01
CA PRO A 30 6.49 11.82 12.77
C PRO A 30 7.49 10.66 12.78
N GLU A 31 8.11 10.38 13.91
CA GLU A 31 9.09 9.29 14.04
C GLU A 31 8.49 7.90 13.92
N LEU A 32 7.16 7.77 13.99
CA LEU A 32 6.45 6.51 13.84
C LEU A 32 5.75 6.38 12.48
N VAL A 33 5.95 7.34 11.58
CA VAL A 33 5.40 7.30 10.22
C VAL A 33 6.50 6.83 9.27
N TYR A 34 6.45 5.57 8.86
CA TYR A 34 7.45 4.93 8.00
C TYR A 34 7.03 5.03 6.53
N ALA A 35 7.10 6.24 6.00
CA ALA A 35 6.64 6.52 4.64
C ALA A 35 7.81 6.55 3.66
N LEU A 36 7.59 5.99 2.46
CA LEU A 36 8.53 6.12 1.35
C LEU A 36 8.30 7.46 0.64
N ASP A 37 9.38 8.18 0.38
CA ASP A 37 9.33 9.43 -0.38
C ASP A 37 9.18 9.17 -1.88
N LEU A 38 8.95 10.22 -2.65
CA LEU A 38 8.75 10.10 -4.09
C LEU A 38 9.95 9.50 -4.82
N PRO A 39 11.21 9.90 -4.57
CA PRO A 39 12.35 9.25 -5.23
C PRO A 39 12.43 7.75 -4.96
N SER A 40 12.14 7.31 -3.73
CA SER A 40 12.13 5.88 -3.39
C SER A 40 11.03 5.13 -4.12
N LEU A 41 9.86 5.74 -4.30
CA LEU A 41 8.75 5.13 -5.04
C LEU A 41 9.06 4.96 -6.53
N MET A 42 10.04 5.68 -7.07
CA MET A 42 10.44 5.62 -8.47
C MET A 42 11.55 4.60 -8.75
N GLU A 43 12.05 3.92 -7.72
CA GLU A 43 13.10 2.90 -7.88
C GLU A 43 12.58 1.69 -8.69
N PRO A 44 13.46 1.01 -9.47
CA PRO A 44 13.03 -0.08 -10.36
C PRO A 44 12.35 -1.25 -9.66
N HIS A 45 12.68 -1.52 -8.38
CA HIS A 45 12.10 -2.62 -7.61
C HIS A 45 10.77 -2.24 -6.95
N VAL A 46 10.27 -1.04 -7.17
CA VAL A 46 8.99 -0.57 -6.64
C VAL A 46 7.98 -0.49 -7.78
N LYS A 47 6.82 -1.14 -7.58
CA LYS A 47 5.68 -1.02 -8.48
C LYS A 47 4.66 -0.11 -7.83
N PHE A 48 4.16 0.87 -8.58
CA PHE A 48 3.19 1.83 -8.08
C PHE A 48 1.89 1.71 -8.86
N ALA A 49 0.80 1.43 -8.14
CA ALA A 49 -0.53 1.27 -8.72
C ALA A 49 -1.39 2.48 -8.40
N VAL A 50 -2.21 2.89 -9.36
CA VAL A 50 -3.21 3.95 -9.17
C VAL A 50 -4.59 3.43 -9.54
N ALA A 51 -5.61 3.97 -8.87
CA ALA A 51 -7.01 3.71 -9.17
C ALA A 51 -7.64 5.01 -9.69
N ARG A 52 -8.26 4.92 -10.86
CA ARG A 52 -8.94 6.04 -11.49
C ARG A 52 -10.44 5.75 -11.57
N GLU A 53 -11.23 6.76 -11.28
CA GLU A 53 -12.67 6.69 -11.41
C GLU A 53 -13.08 7.14 -12.81
N GLY A 54 -13.92 6.37 -13.48
CA GLY A 54 -14.43 6.73 -14.81
C GLY A 54 -13.55 6.34 -15.98
N GLY A 55 -12.53 5.47 -15.79
CA GLY A 55 -11.69 4.96 -16.87
C GLY A 55 -10.24 5.42 -16.80
N ALA A 56 -9.46 5.08 -17.83
CA ALA A 56 -8.00 5.28 -17.86
C ALA A 56 -7.56 6.76 -17.79
N SER A 57 -8.42 7.69 -18.13
CA SER A 57 -8.13 9.13 -18.03
C SER A 57 -8.94 9.81 -16.93
N GLY A 58 -9.55 9.03 -16.05
CA GLY A 58 -10.37 9.55 -14.96
C GLY A 58 -9.55 10.10 -13.81
N LYS A 59 -10.26 10.63 -12.80
CA LYS A 59 -9.64 11.17 -11.61
C LYS A 59 -8.97 10.06 -10.78
N ILE A 60 -7.76 10.30 -10.31
CA ILE A 60 -7.07 9.37 -9.40
C ILE A 60 -7.72 9.47 -8.01
N VAL A 61 -8.21 8.35 -7.51
CA VAL A 61 -8.89 8.27 -6.20
C VAL A 61 -8.21 7.30 -5.24
N GLY A 62 -7.16 6.63 -5.66
CA GLY A 62 -6.42 5.72 -4.79
C GLY A 62 -5.05 5.38 -5.35
N CYS A 63 -4.18 4.92 -4.46
CA CYS A 63 -2.85 4.46 -4.83
C CYS A 63 -2.36 3.41 -3.86
N CYS A 64 -1.35 2.65 -4.29
CA CYS A 64 -0.64 1.72 -3.43
C CYS A 64 0.67 1.33 -4.10
N ALA A 65 1.72 1.14 -3.32
CA ALA A 65 3.01 0.69 -3.81
C ALA A 65 3.36 -0.68 -3.24
N ILE A 66 4.16 -1.45 -3.98
CA ILE A 66 4.81 -2.65 -3.46
C ILE A 66 6.31 -2.55 -3.72
N VAL A 67 7.09 -2.75 -2.67
CA VAL A 67 8.54 -2.81 -2.74
C VAL A 67 8.93 -4.26 -2.85
N LEU A 68 9.46 -4.65 -3.99
CA LEU A 68 9.81 -6.04 -4.29
C LEU A 68 11.23 -6.34 -3.81
N SER A 69 11.39 -7.46 -3.10
CA SER A 69 12.69 -7.99 -2.71
C SER A 69 12.69 -9.50 -2.99
N PRO A 70 13.87 -10.18 -2.92
CA PRO A 70 13.88 -11.63 -3.15
C PRO A 70 13.03 -12.45 -2.20
N GLU A 71 12.79 -11.95 -0.99
CA GLU A 71 12.06 -12.68 0.05
C GLU A 71 10.58 -12.36 0.07
N TYR A 72 10.21 -11.09 -0.10
CA TYR A 72 8.80 -10.66 0.02
C TYR A 72 8.55 -9.37 -0.75
N GLY A 73 7.26 -9.07 -0.95
CA GLY A 73 6.81 -7.76 -1.42
C GLY A 73 6.21 -6.97 -0.26
N GLU A 74 6.69 -5.78 -0.01
CA GLU A 74 6.18 -4.93 1.07
C GLU A 74 5.20 -3.90 0.54
N ILE A 75 3.97 -3.91 1.07
CA ILE A 75 2.94 -2.92 0.72
C ILE A 75 3.25 -1.60 1.42
N LYS A 76 3.23 -0.53 0.65
CA LYS A 76 3.47 0.83 1.13
C LYS A 76 2.48 1.80 0.49
N ARG A 77 2.19 2.90 1.18
CA ARG A 77 1.45 4.01 0.60
C ARG A 77 0.05 3.66 0.10
N LEU A 78 -0.63 2.68 0.72
CA LEU A 78 -2.03 2.44 0.40
C LEU A 78 -2.88 3.61 0.92
N TYR A 79 -3.57 4.27 0.01
CA TYR A 79 -4.50 5.32 0.35
C TYR A 79 -5.64 5.37 -0.66
N VAL A 80 -6.85 5.49 -0.16
CA VAL A 80 -8.04 5.70 -0.99
C VAL A 80 -8.71 6.98 -0.52
N ASP A 81 -8.86 7.94 -1.44
CA ASP A 81 -9.58 9.18 -1.18
C ASP A 81 -10.98 8.84 -0.68
N PRO A 82 -11.53 9.61 0.30
CA PRO A 82 -12.88 9.34 0.80
C PRO A 82 -13.94 9.19 -0.30
N ALA A 83 -13.82 9.93 -1.40
CA ALA A 83 -14.75 9.82 -2.53
C ALA A 83 -14.64 8.47 -3.27
N GLY A 84 -13.49 7.78 -3.17
CA GLY A 84 -13.27 6.48 -3.80
C GLY A 84 -13.56 5.29 -2.93
N ARG A 85 -13.94 5.50 -1.66
CA ARG A 85 -14.15 4.41 -0.70
C ARG A 85 -15.49 3.71 -0.93
N GLY A 86 -15.58 2.46 -0.46
CA GLY A 86 -16.80 1.67 -0.58
C GLY A 86 -17.06 1.11 -1.97
N LYS A 87 -16.09 1.21 -2.88
CA LYS A 87 -16.22 0.77 -4.28
C LYS A 87 -15.26 -0.36 -4.66
N GLY A 88 -14.64 -1.01 -3.66
CA GLY A 88 -13.66 -2.08 -3.92
C GLY A 88 -12.30 -1.57 -4.40
N THR A 89 -12.02 -0.28 -4.27
CA THR A 89 -10.78 0.34 -4.76
C THR A 89 -9.54 -0.25 -4.07
N GLY A 90 -9.55 -0.34 -2.75
CA GLY A 90 -8.42 -0.89 -1.99
C GLY A 90 -8.17 -2.35 -2.32
N ARG A 91 -9.24 -3.14 -2.43
CA ARG A 91 -9.14 -4.55 -2.83
C ARG A 91 -8.53 -4.69 -4.23
N GLY A 92 -8.97 -3.87 -5.17
CA GLY A 92 -8.44 -3.89 -6.54
C GLY A 92 -6.96 -3.54 -6.60
N LEU A 93 -6.54 -2.53 -5.82
CA LEU A 93 -5.14 -2.17 -5.72
C LEU A 93 -4.31 -3.31 -5.14
N LEU A 94 -4.74 -3.90 -4.04
CA LEU A 94 -4.04 -5.03 -3.43
C LEU A 94 -3.97 -6.23 -4.37
N SER A 95 -5.02 -6.51 -5.12
CA SER A 95 -5.04 -7.63 -6.08
C SER A 95 -4.02 -7.44 -7.19
N LEU A 96 -3.88 -6.22 -7.72
CA LEU A 96 -2.89 -5.93 -8.74
C LEU A 96 -1.46 -6.09 -8.20
N LEU A 97 -1.21 -5.61 -6.98
CA LEU A 97 0.11 -5.75 -6.36
C LEU A 97 0.44 -7.19 -6.00
N GLU A 98 -0.55 -7.98 -5.59
CA GLU A 98 -0.35 -9.41 -5.33
C GLU A 98 0.08 -10.14 -6.61
N LYS A 99 -0.54 -9.81 -7.73
CA LYS A 99 -0.14 -10.37 -9.01
C LYS A 99 1.31 -10.03 -9.35
N ALA A 100 1.73 -8.79 -9.11
CA ALA A 100 3.11 -8.37 -9.33
C ALA A 100 4.07 -9.13 -8.41
N ALA A 101 3.71 -9.35 -7.15
CA ALA A 101 4.52 -10.11 -6.21
C ALA A 101 4.68 -11.57 -6.65
N LEU A 102 3.59 -12.20 -7.10
CA LEU A 102 3.62 -13.56 -7.62
C LEU A 102 4.52 -13.67 -8.87
N GLU A 103 4.39 -12.74 -9.80
CA GLU A 103 5.22 -12.71 -11.00
C GLU A 103 6.69 -12.49 -10.68
N ALA A 104 7.00 -11.79 -9.60
CA ALA A 104 8.37 -11.57 -9.14
C ALA A 104 8.93 -12.76 -8.33
N GLY A 105 8.12 -13.76 -8.04
CA GLY A 105 8.54 -14.95 -7.27
C GLY A 105 8.54 -14.74 -5.77
N CYS A 106 7.87 -13.73 -5.24
CA CYS A 106 7.78 -13.50 -3.80
C CYS A 106 6.94 -14.59 -3.13
N ALA A 107 7.41 -15.08 -1.98
CA ALA A 107 6.69 -16.10 -1.20
C ALA A 107 5.58 -15.48 -0.36
N GLN A 108 5.65 -14.19 -0.07
CA GLN A 108 4.66 -13.51 0.77
C GLN A 108 4.63 -12.01 0.48
N MET A 109 3.50 -11.39 0.85
CA MET A 109 3.40 -9.95 0.97
C MET A 109 3.37 -9.57 2.45
N VAL A 110 4.00 -8.46 2.79
CA VAL A 110 4.06 -7.96 4.18
C VAL A 110 3.70 -6.49 4.21
N LEU A 111 3.28 -6.01 5.37
CA LEU A 111 3.02 -4.59 5.57
C LEU A 111 3.18 -4.21 7.04
N GLU A 112 3.40 -2.93 7.27
CA GLU A 112 3.34 -2.33 8.59
C GLU A 112 2.24 -1.25 8.54
N THR A 113 1.37 -1.24 9.54
CA THR A 113 0.32 -0.24 9.68
C THR A 113 0.20 0.15 11.15
N GLY A 114 -0.68 1.09 11.44
CA GLY A 114 -0.89 1.53 12.82
C GLY A 114 -2.20 1.04 13.40
N PRO A 115 -2.27 0.85 14.74
CA PRO A 115 -3.49 0.36 15.40
C PRO A 115 -4.65 1.37 15.34
N SER A 116 -4.38 2.63 15.01
CA SER A 116 -5.40 3.67 14.89
C SER A 116 -6.04 3.73 13.51
N GLN A 117 -5.81 2.73 12.66
CA GLN A 117 -6.37 2.66 11.30
C GLN A 117 -7.20 1.38 11.11
N PRO A 118 -8.34 1.26 11.82
CA PRO A 118 -9.14 0.02 11.79
C PRO A 118 -9.71 -0.31 10.42
N GLU A 119 -10.01 0.69 9.59
CA GLU A 119 -10.54 0.46 8.24
C GLU A 119 -9.48 -0.19 7.35
N ALA A 120 -8.24 0.28 7.42
CA ALA A 120 -7.13 -0.31 6.68
C ALA A 120 -6.86 -1.74 7.15
N MET A 121 -6.85 -1.96 8.46
CA MET A 121 -6.65 -3.30 9.03
C MET A 121 -7.74 -4.26 8.56
N GLY A 122 -9.00 -3.82 8.57
CA GLY A 122 -10.11 -4.63 8.08
C GLY A 122 -9.97 -4.99 6.60
N LEU A 123 -9.52 -4.05 5.78
CA LEU A 123 -9.25 -4.31 4.37
C LEU A 123 -8.17 -5.38 4.19
N TYR A 124 -7.06 -5.27 4.92
CA TYR A 124 -5.98 -6.25 4.84
C TYR A 124 -6.44 -7.63 5.30
N GLU A 125 -7.16 -7.71 6.40
CA GLU A 125 -7.69 -8.99 6.91
C GLU A 125 -8.62 -9.65 5.89
N ARG A 126 -9.51 -8.88 5.27
CA ARG A 126 -10.41 -9.39 4.23
C ARG A 126 -9.65 -9.86 2.98
N HIS A 127 -8.47 -9.31 2.73
CA HIS A 127 -7.63 -9.73 1.60
C HIS A 127 -6.74 -10.94 1.96
N GLY A 128 -6.81 -11.44 3.18
CA GLY A 128 -6.09 -12.63 3.61
C GLY A 128 -4.84 -12.38 4.41
N PHE A 129 -4.56 -11.14 4.80
CA PHE A 129 -3.43 -10.82 5.66
C PHE A 129 -3.73 -11.23 7.11
N GLN A 130 -2.70 -11.71 7.79
CA GLN A 130 -2.74 -12.09 9.20
C GLN A 130 -1.65 -11.32 9.96
N ARG A 131 -1.90 -11.05 11.22
CA ARG A 131 -0.90 -10.40 12.08
C ARG A 131 0.33 -11.28 12.23
N CYS A 132 1.50 -10.66 12.23
CA CYS A 132 2.78 -11.34 12.40
C CYS A 132 3.73 -10.47 13.23
N GLY A 133 4.95 -10.97 13.47
CA GLY A 133 5.99 -10.19 14.13
C GLY A 133 6.64 -9.17 13.22
N ALA A 134 7.45 -8.30 13.79
CA ALA A 134 8.20 -7.30 13.04
C ALA A 134 9.10 -7.97 12.00
N PHE A 135 9.22 -7.35 10.83
CA PHE A 135 10.07 -7.82 9.74
C PHE A 135 11.02 -6.70 9.29
N GLY A 136 12.03 -7.07 8.53
CA GLY A 136 13.02 -6.11 8.03
C GLY A 136 13.70 -5.36 9.17
N ASP A 137 13.89 -4.06 8.99
CA ASP A 137 14.56 -3.21 9.96
C ASP A 137 13.59 -2.47 10.90
N TYR A 138 12.31 -2.84 10.88
CA TYR A 138 11.31 -2.20 11.73
C TYR A 138 11.52 -2.54 13.21
N PRO A 139 11.46 -1.54 14.10
CA PRO A 139 11.46 -1.81 15.54
C PRO A 139 10.13 -2.47 15.94
N ASP A 140 10.19 -3.34 16.95
CA ASP A 140 8.99 -3.95 17.51
C ASP A 140 8.34 -2.98 18.50
N ASP A 141 7.51 -2.08 17.96
CA ASP A 141 6.86 -1.00 18.70
C ASP A 141 5.35 -1.27 18.80
N PRO A 142 4.71 -1.04 19.98
CA PRO A 142 3.27 -1.23 20.12
C PRO A 142 2.42 -0.38 19.17
N MET A 143 2.97 0.71 18.65
CA MET A 143 2.26 1.56 17.68
C MET A 143 2.39 1.06 16.25
N SER A 144 3.04 -0.08 16.03
CA SER A 144 3.13 -0.73 14.73
C SER A 144 2.43 -2.07 14.77
N VAL A 145 1.61 -2.32 13.75
CA VAL A 145 0.98 -3.63 13.51
C VAL A 145 1.60 -4.19 12.25
N PHE A 146 2.15 -5.39 12.36
CA PHE A 146 2.75 -6.08 11.21
C PHE A 146 1.82 -7.17 10.72
N MET A 147 1.68 -7.29 9.41
CA MET A 147 0.80 -8.28 8.80
C MET A 147 1.49 -8.93 7.60
N ARG A 148 1.12 -10.15 7.32
CA ARG A 148 1.62 -10.90 6.16
C ARG A 148 0.50 -11.69 5.50
N LYS A 149 0.69 -11.94 4.21
CA LYS A 149 -0.11 -12.89 3.45
C LYS A 149 0.84 -13.82 2.72
N ASP A 150 0.72 -15.12 2.96
CA ASP A 150 1.48 -16.11 2.23
C ASP A 150 0.89 -16.24 0.82
N LEU A 151 1.76 -16.26 -0.19
CA LEU A 151 1.35 -16.35 -1.58
C LEU A 151 1.48 -17.78 -2.07
N VAL A 152 0.42 -18.27 -2.70
CA VAL A 152 0.42 -19.62 -3.28
C VAL A 152 0.84 -19.50 -4.74
N ASN A 153 2.00 -20.03 -5.04
CA ASN A 153 2.53 -20.07 -6.40
C ASN A 153 2.22 -21.44 -6.99
N THR A 154 1.12 -21.53 -7.71
CA THR A 154 0.72 -22.76 -8.38
C THR A 154 1.00 -22.70 -9.87
#